data_e73df8b4525916c0892c0efcf9295a9e
#
_entry.id   e73df8b4525916c0892c0efcf9295a9e
#
_cell.length_a   1.000
_cell.length_b   1.000
_cell.length_c   1.000
_cell.angle_alpha   90.00
_cell.angle_beta   90.00
_cell.angle_gamma   90.00
#
_symmetry.space_group_name_H-M   'P 1'
#
loop_
_entity.id
_entity.type
_entity.pdbx_description
1 polymer ?
#
loop_
_entity_poly.entity_id
_entity_poly.type
_entity_poly.pdbx_seq_one_letter_code
_entity_poly.pdbx_strand_id
1 'polypeptide(L)' 'MSTSSYTSQSLAPLLPEPVRQHFLSLPPSHQAEWLKYLNEAKQEATKERRLSKMIDQLTP' A
#
# COMPACT_ATOMS: atom_id res chain seq x y z
N MET A 1 7.28 -19.81 -1.80
CA MET A 1 6.79 -19.38 -1.77
C MET A 1 6.21 -18.41 -1.51
N SER A 2 6.13 -17.90 -1.18
CA SER A 2 5.36 -17.12 -0.93
C SER A 2 5.43 -15.84 -1.20
N THR A 3 4.78 -15.35 -1.98
CA THR A 3 4.80 -14.05 -2.23
C THR A 3 4.08 -13.37 -1.19
N SER A 4 4.60 -12.40 -0.66
CA SER A 4 3.95 -11.61 0.28
C SER A 4 2.93 -10.77 -0.41
N SER A 5 1.70 -10.97 -0.08
CA SER A 5 0.63 -10.09 -0.53
C SER A 5 0.31 -9.11 0.56
N TYR A 6 0.12 -7.86 0.18
CA TYR A 6 -0.31 -6.86 1.14
C TYR A 6 -1.83 -6.94 1.32
N THR A 7 -2.25 -6.80 2.56
CA THR A 7 -3.65 -6.58 2.89
C THR A 7 -3.74 -5.25 3.62
N SER A 8 -4.95 -4.76 3.85
CA SER A 8 -5.10 -3.51 4.60
C SER A 8 -4.44 -3.62 5.97
N GLN A 9 -4.58 -4.76 6.62
CA GLN A 9 -4.02 -4.96 7.94
C GLN A 9 -2.50 -5.05 7.92
N SER A 10 -1.93 -5.74 6.92
CA SER A 10 -0.47 -5.87 6.88
C SER A 10 0.19 -4.62 6.33
N LEU A 11 -0.51 -3.84 5.54
CA LEU A 11 0.02 -2.63 4.95
C LEU A 11 0.05 -1.47 5.93
N ALA A 12 -0.98 -1.34 6.75
CA ALA A 12 -1.10 -0.18 7.63
C ALA A 12 0.14 0.06 8.50
N PRO A 13 0.73 -0.96 9.14
CA PRO A 13 1.92 -0.71 9.97
C PRO A 13 3.13 -0.24 9.19
N LEU A 14 3.14 -0.44 7.88
CA LEU A 14 4.26 -0.03 7.03
C LEU A 14 4.15 1.43 6.62
N LEU A 15 3.01 2.05 6.84
CA LEU A 15 2.79 3.42 6.42
C LEU A 15 3.07 4.38 7.57
N PRO A 16 3.70 5.53 7.29
CA PRO A 16 3.89 6.54 8.33
C PRO A 16 2.53 7.07 8.78
N GLU A 17 2.51 7.67 9.97
CA GLU A 17 1.27 8.05 10.64
C GLU A 17 0.29 8.82 9.77
N PRO A 18 0.67 9.93 9.15
CA PRO A 18 -0.30 10.70 8.37
C PRO A 18 -0.81 9.93 7.16
N VAL A 19 0.06 9.15 6.52
CA VAL A 19 -0.32 8.38 5.34
C VAL A 19 -1.23 7.23 5.74
N ARG A 20 -0.93 6.59 6.86
CA ARG A 20 -1.75 5.48 7.35
C ARG A 20 -3.18 5.94 7.61
N GLN A 21 -3.35 7.07 8.29
CA GLN A 21 -4.67 7.59 8.57
C GLN A 21 -5.40 7.94 7.29
N HIS A 22 -4.69 8.53 6.34
CA HIS A 22 -5.29 8.88 5.06
C HIS A 22 -5.75 7.62 4.33
N PHE A 23 -4.90 6.60 4.29
CA PHE A 23 -5.25 5.35 3.62
C PHE A 23 -6.47 4.71 4.25
N LEU A 24 -6.51 4.65 5.58
CA LEU A 24 -7.62 4.01 6.28
C LEU A 24 -8.92 4.79 6.14
N SER A 25 -8.84 6.08 5.81
CA SER A 25 -10.04 6.87 5.60
C SER A 25 -10.57 6.75 4.17
N LEU A 26 -9.84 6.12 3.27
CA LEU A 26 -10.30 5.94 1.91
C LEU A 26 -11.47 4.94 1.86
N PRO A 27 -12.37 5.09 0.87
CA PRO A 27 -13.40 4.07 0.67
C PRO A 27 -12.77 2.71 0.40
N PRO A 28 -13.46 1.61 0.76
CA PRO A 28 -12.90 0.28 0.53
C PRO A 28 -12.47 0.01 -0.91
N SER A 29 -13.17 0.57 -1.88
CA SER A 29 -12.80 0.37 -3.28
C SER A 29 -11.45 1.00 -3.59
N HIS A 30 -11.17 2.18 -3.02
CA HIS A 30 -9.89 2.83 -3.25
C HIS A 30 -8.77 2.10 -2.53
N GLN A 31 -9.03 1.61 -1.32
CA GLN A 31 -8.04 0.80 -0.62
C GLN A 31 -7.71 -0.45 -1.45
N ALA A 32 -8.73 -1.08 -2.01
CA ALA A 32 -8.52 -2.27 -2.82
C ALA A 32 -7.69 -1.97 -4.07
N GLU A 33 -7.89 -0.81 -4.68
CA GLU A 33 -7.11 -0.42 -5.85
C GLU A 33 -5.63 -0.26 -5.51
N TRP A 34 -5.33 0.36 -4.38
CA TRP A 34 -3.93 0.49 -3.96
C TRP A 34 -3.31 -0.87 -3.67
N LEU A 35 -4.05 -1.75 -3.00
CA LEU A 35 -3.56 -3.09 -2.72
C LEU A 35 -3.31 -3.87 -4.00
N LYS A 36 -4.21 -3.74 -4.97
CA LYS A 36 -4.02 -4.40 -6.25
C LYS A 36 -2.76 -3.89 -6.94
N TYR A 37 -2.57 -2.58 -6.94
CA TYR A 37 -1.40 -1.96 -7.55
C TYR A 37 -0.11 -2.50 -6.94
N LEU A 38 -0.07 -2.59 -5.61
CA LEU A 38 1.11 -3.10 -4.91
C LEU A 38 1.33 -4.58 -5.18
N ASN A 39 0.23 -5.35 -5.18
CA ASN A 39 0.34 -6.79 -5.28
C ASN A 39 0.59 -7.28 -6.70
N GLU A 40 0.35 -6.42 -7.69
CA GLU A 40 0.65 -6.78 -9.07
C GLU A 40 2.14 -6.79 -9.35
N ALA A 41 2.93 -6.14 -8.51
CA ALA A 41 4.37 -6.17 -8.67
C ALA A 41 4.88 -7.57 -8.32
N LYS A 42 5.70 -8.13 -9.19
CA LYS A 42 6.21 -9.47 -8.98
C LYS A 42 7.52 -9.51 -8.23
N GLN A 43 8.28 -8.43 -8.26
CA GLN A 43 9.57 -8.37 -7.59
C GLN A 43 9.48 -7.48 -6.37
N GLU A 44 10.25 -7.84 -5.34
CA GLU A 44 10.26 -7.06 -4.10
C GLU A 44 10.67 -5.62 -4.35
N ALA A 45 11.67 -5.41 -5.19
CA ALA A 45 12.11 -4.06 -5.48
C ALA A 45 11.00 -3.22 -6.10
N THR A 46 10.20 -3.83 -6.97
CA THR A 46 9.09 -3.13 -7.59
C THR A 46 7.98 -2.84 -6.57
N LYS A 47 7.72 -3.79 -5.69
CA LYS A 47 6.74 -3.57 -4.63
C LYS A 47 7.14 -2.40 -3.74
N GLU A 48 8.40 -2.36 -3.35
CA GLU A 48 8.89 -1.27 -2.52
C GLU A 48 8.81 0.07 -3.23
N ARG A 49 9.13 0.09 -4.52
CA ARG A 49 9.03 1.31 -5.30
C ARG A 49 7.58 1.80 -5.39
N ARG A 50 6.65 0.89 -5.62
CA ARG A 50 5.24 1.25 -5.70
C ARG A 50 4.71 1.69 -4.34
N LEU A 51 5.16 1.05 -3.27
CA LEU A 51 4.79 1.46 -1.92
C LEU A 51 5.27 2.88 -1.64
N SER A 52 6.50 3.17 -2.01
CA SER A 52 7.06 4.51 -1.83
C SER A 52 6.25 5.55 -2.60
N LYS A 53 5.85 5.22 -3.81
CA LYS A 53 5.04 6.11 -4.62
C LYS A 53 3.67 6.34 -3.99
N MET A 54 3.08 5.29 -3.45
CA MET A 54 1.81 5.40 -2.76
C MET A 54 1.93 6.33 -1.55
N ILE A 55 2.98 6.14 -0.77
CA ILE A 55 3.23 6.99 0.39
C ILE A 55 3.35 8.45 -0.03
N ASP A 56 4.09 8.70 -1.10
CA ASP A 56 4.28 10.05 -1.60
C ASP A 56 2.95 10.68 -2.01
N GLN A 57 2.10 9.92 -2.68
CA GLN A 57 0.81 10.43 -3.14
C GLN A 57 -0.17 10.67 -2.00
N LEU A 58 -0.10 9.86 -0.96
CA LEU A 58 -1.01 9.99 0.16
C LEU A 58 -0.49 10.90 1.26
N THR A 59 0.72 11.42 1.11
CA THR A 59 1.25 12.38 2.06
C THR A 59 0.53 13.71 1.88
N PRO A 60 -0.02 14.26 2.94
CA PRO A 60 -0.78 15.52 2.85
C PRO A 60 0.10 16.71 2.47
#